data_36b7867e38e3668cab766b89584382c9
#
_entry.id   36b7867e38e3668cab766b89584382c9
#
_cell.length_a   1.000
_cell.length_b   1.000
_cell.length_c   1.000
_cell.angle_alpha   90.00
_cell.angle_beta   90.00
_cell.angle_gamma   90.00
#
_symmetry.space_group_name_H-M   'P 1'
#
loop_
_entity.id
_entity.type
_entity.pdbx_description
1 polymer ?
#
loop_
_entity_poly.entity_id
_entity_poly.type
_entity_poly.pdbx_seq_one_letter_code
_entity_poly.pdbx_strand_id
1 'polypeptide(L)'
;DNMELAPDLPQEEEFAINNSCPFNYYNFWFFPERMQEYADRFLTFKDITPEELQAFKEAFDRVVKLSLWNTGGTQYLSKNPPHTGRVKALLEMYPQARFIYLMRNPYTVFESTRNFFLNTIKPLQLNTISVEQMEQNILRIYMDLYRAYQEQKKHIPEGHLFEVRFEDIEQDALGMTKRMYRDLELPGWEEAHPAISAYIGGKKGYKKNKYAYDPRTVSLVNEHWGEVLDEWGYERL
;
A
#
# COMPACT_ATOMS: atom_id res chain seq x y z
N ASP A 1 8.88 -15.33 5.12
CA ASP A 1 9.00 -13.89 5.23
C ASP A 1 10.04 -13.51 6.26
N ASN A 2 10.91 -12.56 5.94
CA ASN A 2 12.02 -12.17 6.82
C ASN A 2 11.69 -10.92 7.65
N MET A 3 10.41 -10.63 7.84
CA MET A 3 9.96 -9.52 8.68
C MET A 3 9.91 -9.95 10.14
N GLU A 4 10.49 -9.14 11.01
CA GLU A 4 10.33 -9.28 12.44
C GLU A 4 8.91 -8.83 12.83
N LEU A 5 8.20 -9.65 13.59
CA LEU A 5 6.89 -9.35 14.13
C LEU A 5 6.95 -9.38 15.65
N ALA A 6 6.59 -8.27 16.29
CA ALA A 6 6.47 -8.19 17.73
C ALA A 6 5.28 -7.27 18.10
N PRO A 7 4.65 -7.45 19.27
CA PRO A 7 3.48 -6.67 19.67
C PRO A 7 3.72 -5.17 19.84
N ASP A 8 4.97 -4.78 20.06
CA ASP A 8 5.42 -3.39 20.25
C ASP A 8 5.97 -2.74 18.97
N LEU A 9 6.07 -3.50 17.87
CA LEU A 9 6.45 -2.93 16.58
C LEU A 9 5.26 -2.23 15.90
N PRO A 10 5.53 -1.13 15.17
CA PRO A 10 4.50 -0.46 14.38
C PRO A 10 3.84 -1.43 13.39
N GLN A 11 2.51 -1.40 13.35
CA GLN A 11 1.69 -2.17 12.42
C GLN A 11 0.85 -1.24 11.55
N GLU A 12 0.32 -1.79 10.45
CA GLU A 12 -0.66 -1.08 9.62
C GLU A 12 -1.94 -0.83 10.42
N GLU A 13 -2.46 0.39 10.39
CA GLU A 13 -3.68 0.77 11.10
C GLU A 13 -4.91 -0.03 10.69
N GLU A 14 -4.89 -0.65 9.53
CA GLU A 14 -5.98 -1.50 9.04
C GLU A 14 -6.28 -2.66 9.99
N PHE A 15 -5.29 -3.19 10.71
CA PHE A 15 -5.51 -4.19 11.75
C PHE A 15 -6.38 -3.66 12.89
N ALA A 16 -6.13 -2.43 13.33
CA ALA A 16 -6.91 -1.79 14.38
C ALA A 16 -8.32 -1.42 13.89
N ILE A 17 -8.43 -0.96 12.64
CA ILE A 17 -9.71 -0.66 11.99
C ILE A 17 -10.53 -1.94 11.86
N ASN A 18 -9.95 -3.05 11.41
CA ASN A 18 -10.65 -4.33 11.28
C ASN A 18 -11.24 -4.83 12.61
N ASN A 19 -10.57 -4.55 13.73
CA ASN A 19 -11.08 -4.94 15.06
C ASN A 19 -12.21 -4.03 15.58
N SER A 20 -12.40 -2.85 15.01
CA SER A 20 -13.35 -1.84 15.48
C SER A 20 -14.44 -1.48 14.48
N CYS A 21 -14.28 -1.85 13.21
CA CYS A 21 -15.21 -1.54 12.13
C CYS A 21 -15.40 -2.77 11.23
N PRO A 22 -16.65 -3.25 11.02
CA PRO A 22 -16.91 -4.39 10.15
C PRO A 22 -16.72 -4.06 8.66
N PHE A 23 -16.63 -2.79 8.31
CA PHE A 23 -16.51 -2.30 6.95
C PHE A 23 -15.03 -2.12 6.57
N ASN A 24 -14.36 -3.23 6.29
CA ASN A 24 -12.94 -3.25 5.96
C ASN A 24 -12.63 -4.26 4.86
N TYR A 25 -11.50 -4.08 4.18
CA TYR A 25 -11.15 -4.92 3.04
C TYR A 25 -10.63 -6.30 3.44
N TYR A 26 -10.16 -6.54 4.65
CA TYR A 26 -9.64 -7.85 5.07
C TYR A 26 -10.65 -8.99 4.89
N ASN A 27 -11.95 -8.67 4.80
CA ASN A 27 -12.97 -9.65 4.47
C ASN A 27 -12.66 -10.40 3.17
N PHE A 28 -11.98 -9.81 2.19
CA PHE A 28 -11.62 -10.51 0.96
C PHE A 28 -10.50 -11.55 1.17
N TRP A 29 -9.72 -11.46 2.25
CA TRP A 29 -8.78 -12.52 2.60
C TRP A 29 -9.51 -13.77 3.08
N PHE A 30 -10.56 -13.59 3.86
CA PHE A 30 -11.33 -14.70 4.43
C PHE A 30 -12.34 -15.29 3.45
N PHE A 31 -12.87 -14.47 2.54
CA PHE A 31 -13.89 -14.83 1.56
C PHE A 31 -13.43 -14.54 0.13
N PRO A 32 -12.46 -15.32 -0.40
CA PRO A 32 -11.89 -15.06 -1.72
C PRO A 32 -12.89 -15.15 -2.88
N GLU A 33 -14.01 -15.86 -2.74
CA GLU A 33 -15.12 -15.87 -3.73
C GLU A 33 -15.77 -14.47 -3.91
N ARG A 34 -15.73 -13.63 -2.84
CA ARG A 34 -16.28 -12.27 -2.84
C ARG A 34 -15.19 -11.19 -2.89
N MET A 35 -14.00 -11.55 -3.29
CA MET A 35 -12.84 -10.70 -3.24
C MET A 35 -13.05 -9.36 -3.96
N GLN A 36 -13.67 -9.38 -5.15
CA GLN A 36 -13.95 -8.16 -5.91
C GLN A 36 -14.98 -7.27 -5.24
N GLU A 37 -16.02 -7.84 -4.68
CA GLU A 37 -17.05 -7.07 -3.96
C GLU A 37 -16.45 -6.29 -2.78
N TYR A 38 -15.61 -6.96 -1.98
CA TYR A 38 -14.94 -6.29 -0.87
C TYR A 38 -13.89 -5.28 -1.34
N ALA A 39 -13.22 -5.54 -2.46
CA ALA A 39 -12.29 -4.58 -3.05
C ALA A 39 -13.00 -3.32 -3.53
N ASP A 40 -14.10 -3.45 -4.27
CA ASP A 40 -14.87 -2.31 -4.77
C ASP A 40 -15.45 -1.47 -3.63
N ARG A 41 -15.95 -2.12 -2.57
CA ARG A 41 -16.55 -1.42 -1.41
C ARG A 41 -15.51 -0.84 -0.46
N PHE A 42 -14.49 -1.60 -0.08
CA PHE A 42 -13.64 -1.24 1.06
C PHE A 42 -12.17 -0.98 0.72
N LEU A 43 -11.76 -1.23 -0.52
CA LEU A 43 -10.41 -0.94 -0.97
C LEU A 43 -10.36 0.32 -1.84
N THR A 44 -11.27 0.43 -2.81
CA THR A 44 -11.36 1.59 -3.71
C THR A 44 -12.48 2.57 -3.36
N PHE A 45 -13.38 2.18 -2.47
CA PHE A 45 -14.59 2.93 -2.08
C PHE A 45 -15.55 3.23 -3.25
N LYS A 46 -15.46 2.46 -4.34
CA LYS A 46 -16.28 2.63 -5.53
C LYS A 46 -17.77 2.40 -5.24
N ASP A 47 -18.06 1.31 -4.52
CA ASP A 47 -19.44 0.89 -4.20
C ASP A 47 -19.73 0.95 -2.68
N ILE A 48 -19.00 1.79 -1.94
CA ILE A 48 -19.22 2.00 -0.50
C ILE A 48 -20.47 2.87 -0.29
N THR A 49 -21.28 2.53 0.72
CA THR A 49 -22.40 3.41 1.09
C THR A 49 -21.92 4.60 1.93
N PRO A 50 -22.69 5.70 1.99
CA PRO A 50 -22.35 6.83 2.84
C PRO A 50 -22.16 6.47 4.30
N GLU A 51 -22.97 5.57 4.83
CA GLU A 51 -22.94 5.10 6.22
C GLU A 51 -21.66 4.29 6.48
N GLU A 52 -21.27 3.40 5.56
CA GLU A 52 -20.05 2.61 5.65
C GLU A 52 -18.80 3.51 5.56
N LEU A 53 -18.82 4.48 4.65
CA LEU A 53 -17.73 5.44 4.52
C LEU A 53 -17.58 6.29 5.79
N GLN A 54 -18.67 6.72 6.38
CA GLN A 54 -18.66 7.47 7.63
C GLN A 54 -18.10 6.64 8.77
N ALA A 55 -18.54 5.38 8.90
CA ALA A 55 -18.02 4.46 9.91
C ALA A 55 -16.52 4.19 9.75
N PHE A 56 -16.05 4.04 8.50
CA PHE A 56 -14.62 3.92 8.22
C PHE A 56 -13.85 5.18 8.66
N LYS A 57 -14.33 6.37 8.28
CA LYS A 57 -13.71 7.65 8.65
C LYS A 57 -13.60 7.82 10.16
N GLU A 58 -14.64 7.49 10.90
CA GLU A 58 -14.66 7.55 12.37
C GLU A 58 -13.67 6.57 13.00
N ALA A 59 -13.63 5.33 12.50
CA ALA A 59 -12.68 4.32 12.96
C ALA A 59 -11.22 4.73 12.69
N PHE A 60 -10.93 5.22 11.48
CA PHE A 60 -9.60 5.68 11.09
C PHE A 60 -9.14 6.89 11.93
N ASP A 61 -9.98 7.93 12.05
CA ASP A 61 -9.68 9.13 12.84
C ASP A 61 -9.43 8.77 14.32
N ARG A 62 -10.21 7.83 14.86
CA ARG A 62 -9.99 7.33 16.21
C ARG A 62 -8.63 6.64 16.37
N VAL A 63 -8.21 5.81 15.42
CA VAL A 63 -6.90 5.14 15.46
C VAL A 63 -5.78 6.17 15.39
N VAL A 64 -5.87 7.15 14.48
CA VAL A 64 -4.90 8.26 14.39
C VAL A 64 -4.78 9.01 15.72
N LYS A 65 -5.90 9.43 16.30
CA LYS A 65 -5.92 10.18 17.57
C LYS A 65 -5.35 9.38 18.73
N LEU A 66 -5.72 8.10 18.85
CA LEU A 66 -5.21 7.23 19.89
C LEU A 66 -3.70 6.99 19.74
N SER A 67 -3.21 6.81 18.51
CA SER A 67 -1.78 6.65 18.24
C SER A 67 -0.99 7.89 18.63
N LEU A 68 -1.46 9.07 18.23
CA LEU A 68 -0.82 10.34 18.59
C LEU A 68 -0.82 10.56 20.10
N TRP A 69 -1.94 10.30 20.77
CA TRP A 69 -2.02 10.44 22.23
C TRP A 69 -1.07 9.48 22.95
N ASN A 70 -1.05 8.21 22.54
CA ASN A 70 -0.21 7.18 23.17
C ASN A 70 1.29 7.46 23.01
N THR A 71 1.70 8.03 21.87
CA THR A 71 3.10 8.32 21.57
C THR A 71 3.53 9.73 21.98
N GLY A 72 2.59 10.62 22.29
CA GLY A 72 2.87 12.05 22.44
C GLY A 72 3.27 12.75 21.14
N GLY A 73 3.05 12.08 20.00
CA GLY A 73 3.40 12.59 18.68
C GLY A 73 2.49 13.73 18.21
N THR A 74 3.02 14.57 17.34
CA THR A 74 2.28 15.69 16.70
C THR A 74 1.98 15.42 15.24
N GLN A 75 2.58 14.39 14.66
CA GLN A 75 2.42 13.99 13.27
C GLN A 75 2.20 12.48 13.19
N TYR A 76 1.24 12.07 12.36
CA TYR A 76 0.94 10.67 12.07
C TYR A 76 1.53 10.27 10.72
N LEU A 77 2.30 9.19 10.70
CA LEU A 77 2.79 8.56 9.47
C LEU A 77 2.07 7.24 9.27
N SER A 78 1.25 7.17 8.25
CA SER A 78 0.57 5.94 7.82
C SER A 78 1.39 5.21 6.75
N LYS A 79 1.53 3.89 6.89
CA LYS A 79 1.95 3.01 5.80
C LYS A 79 0.88 1.93 5.63
N ASN A 80 -0.01 2.13 4.67
CA ASN A 80 -1.14 1.25 4.45
C ASN A 80 -1.46 1.10 2.94
N PRO A 81 -1.24 -0.07 2.33
CA PRO A 81 -1.47 -0.29 0.90
C PRO A 81 -2.87 0.09 0.41
N PRO A 82 -3.98 -0.15 1.16
CA PRO A 82 -5.31 0.31 0.79
C PRO A 82 -5.47 1.80 0.54
N HIS A 83 -4.60 2.64 1.12
CA HIS A 83 -4.68 4.09 0.92
C HIS A 83 -4.44 4.51 -0.54
N THR A 84 -3.84 3.65 -1.35
CA THR A 84 -3.73 3.80 -2.79
C THR A 84 -5.09 4.11 -3.45
N GLY A 85 -6.16 3.44 -3.03
CA GLY A 85 -7.52 3.64 -3.56
C GLY A 85 -8.37 4.65 -2.78
N ARG A 86 -7.84 5.28 -1.72
CA ARG A 86 -8.62 6.07 -0.75
C ARG A 86 -8.17 7.53 -0.63
N VAL A 87 -7.38 8.04 -1.56
CA VAL A 87 -6.77 9.38 -1.52
C VAL A 87 -7.82 10.47 -1.31
N LYS A 88 -8.94 10.42 -2.03
CA LYS A 88 -10.03 11.40 -1.89
C LYS A 88 -10.62 11.42 -0.48
N ALA A 89 -10.93 10.25 0.08
CA ALA A 89 -11.47 10.15 1.44
C ALA A 89 -10.48 10.66 2.50
N LEU A 90 -9.19 10.39 2.31
CA LEU A 90 -8.13 10.89 3.19
C LEU A 90 -7.98 12.41 3.11
N LEU A 91 -8.06 13.00 1.91
CA LEU A 91 -8.04 14.45 1.73
C LEU A 91 -9.26 15.15 2.34
N GLU A 92 -10.44 14.52 2.28
CA GLU A 92 -11.65 15.04 2.95
C GLU A 92 -11.49 15.06 4.47
N MET A 93 -10.77 14.10 5.05
CA MET A 93 -10.50 14.05 6.51
C MET A 93 -9.31 14.93 6.91
N TYR A 94 -8.27 14.93 6.09
CA TYR A 94 -7.00 15.60 6.36
C TYR A 94 -6.54 16.39 5.13
N PRO A 95 -7.08 17.60 4.91
CA PRO A 95 -6.78 18.40 3.71
C PRO A 95 -5.29 18.77 3.56
N GLN A 96 -4.52 18.72 4.65
CA GLN A 96 -3.07 18.98 4.65
C GLN A 96 -2.22 17.70 4.54
N ALA A 97 -2.85 16.54 4.29
CA ALA A 97 -2.12 15.30 4.14
C ALA A 97 -1.12 15.38 2.98
N ARG A 98 0.04 14.79 3.18
CA ARG A 98 1.05 14.56 2.15
C ARG A 98 1.09 13.10 1.80
N PHE A 99 1.27 12.80 0.52
CA PHE A 99 1.21 11.45 0.00
C PHE A 99 2.56 11.05 -0.58
N ILE A 100 2.96 9.83 -0.26
CA ILE A 100 4.12 9.18 -0.86
C ILE A 100 3.58 7.95 -1.57
N TYR A 101 3.69 7.94 -2.89
CA TYR A 101 3.30 6.80 -3.70
C TYR A 101 4.53 6.01 -4.11
N LEU A 102 4.60 4.77 -3.65
CA LEU A 102 5.71 3.88 -3.91
C LEU A 102 5.32 2.85 -4.96
N MET A 103 5.88 2.99 -6.15
CA MET A 103 5.76 2.01 -7.23
C MET A 103 6.89 0.98 -7.14
N ARG A 104 6.59 -0.24 -7.49
CA ARG A 104 7.56 -1.33 -7.60
C ARG A 104 7.34 -2.11 -8.88
N ASN A 105 8.40 -2.74 -9.39
CA ASN A 105 8.36 -3.56 -10.59
C ASN A 105 7.12 -4.49 -10.59
N PRO A 106 6.20 -4.37 -11.58
CA PRO A 106 4.93 -5.10 -11.62
C PRO A 106 5.07 -6.62 -11.61
N TYR A 107 6.09 -7.19 -12.25
CA TYR A 107 6.34 -8.64 -12.20
C TYR A 107 6.65 -9.10 -10.78
N THR A 108 7.47 -8.34 -10.06
CA THR A 108 7.78 -8.61 -8.65
C THR A 108 6.52 -8.49 -7.77
N VAL A 109 5.70 -7.48 -8.02
CA VAL A 109 4.44 -7.27 -7.28
C VAL A 109 3.49 -8.44 -7.50
N PHE A 110 3.31 -8.88 -8.74
CA PHE A 110 2.43 -10.01 -9.06
C PHE A 110 2.89 -11.30 -8.34
N GLU A 111 4.15 -11.67 -8.50
CA GLU A 111 4.68 -12.89 -7.87
C GLU A 111 4.65 -12.83 -6.33
N SER A 112 4.98 -11.68 -5.76
CA SER A 112 4.92 -11.49 -4.31
C SER A 112 3.49 -11.61 -3.77
N THR A 113 2.53 -10.99 -4.46
CA THR A 113 1.11 -11.02 -4.08
C THR A 113 0.54 -12.42 -4.25
N ARG A 114 0.84 -13.08 -5.37
CA ARG A 114 0.45 -14.48 -5.62
C ARG A 114 0.97 -15.40 -4.53
N ASN A 115 2.26 -15.30 -4.20
CA ASN A 115 2.86 -16.08 -3.12
C ASN A 115 2.21 -15.81 -1.75
N PHE A 116 1.90 -14.56 -1.46
CA PHE A 116 1.20 -14.16 -0.23
C PHE A 116 -0.18 -14.83 -0.12
N PHE A 117 -1.00 -14.76 -1.16
CA PHE A 117 -2.34 -15.37 -1.14
C PHE A 117 -2.29 -16.89 -1.07
N LEU A 118 -1.37 -17.54 -1.80
CA LEU A 118 -1.32 -18.99 -1.87
C LEU A 118 -0.66 -19.64 -0.63
N ASN A 119 0.19 -18.93 0.09
CA ASN A 119 0.94 -19.49 1.20
C ASN A 119 0.60 -18.86 2.55
N THR A 120 0.43 -17.54 2.63
CA THR A 120 0.21 -16.84 3.91
C THR A 120 -1.28 -16.73 4.23
N ILE A 121 -2.11 -16.35 3.26
CA ILE A 121 -3.54 -16.09 3.49
C ILE A 121 -4.36 -17.37 3.35
N LYS A 122 -3.98 -18.31 2.52
CA LYS A 122 -4.72 -19.54 2.28
C LYS A 122 -5.20 -20.27 3.54
N PRO A 123 -4.41 -20.42 4.60
CA PRO A 123 -4.88 -21.07 5.84
C PRO A 123 -5.99 -20.31 6.58
N LEU A 124 -6.18 -19.01 6.27
CA LEU A 124 -7.19 -18.15 6.90
C LEU A 124 -8.50 -18.12 6.10
N GLN A 125 -8.51 -18.68 4.89
CA GLN A 125 -9.68 -18.63 4.01
C GLN A 125 -10.79 -19.55 4.50
N LEU A 126 -12.02 -19.03 4.53
CA LEU A 126 -13.23 -19.75 4.93
C LEU A 126 -13.93 -20.44 3.74
N ASN A 127 -13.56 -20.07 2.53
CA ASN A 127 -13.92 -20.77 1.28
C ASN A 127 -12.70 -20.78 0.33
N THR A 128 -12.81 -21.49 -0.78
CA THR A 128 -11.68 -21.70 -1.69
C THR A 128 -12.05 -21.34 -3.12
N ILE A 129 -11.10 -20.76 -3.83
CA ILE A 129 -11.17 -20.53 -5.27
C ILE A 129 -9.98 -21.21 -5.95
N SER A 130 -10.04 -21.38 -7.26
CA SER A 130 -8.91 -21.93 -8.01
C SER A 130 -7.72 -20.95 -8.03
N VAL A 131 -6.53 -21.46 -8.31
CA VAL A 131 -5.32 -20.64 -8.45
C VAL A 131 -5.50 -19.61 -9.57
N GLU A 132 -6.07 -20.04 -10.68
CA GLU A 132 -6.35 -19.18 -11.84
C GLU A 132 -7.31 -18.04 -11.47
N GLN A 133 -8.34 -18.33 -10.69
CA GLN A 133 -9.28 -17.30 -10.23
C GLN A 133 -8.61 -16.32 -9.24
N MET A 134 -7.73 -16.82 -8.37
CA MET A 134 -6.94 -15.97 -7.49
C MET A 134 -6.03 -15.03 -8.30
N GLU A 135 -5.33 -15.54 -9.32
CA GLU A 135 -4.48 -14.75 -10.19
C GLU A 135 -5.27 -13.66 -10.94
N GLN A 136 -6.44 -14.00 -11.48
CA GLN A 136 -7.33 -13.03 -12.14
C GLN A 136 -7.81 -11.95 -11.17
N ASN A 137 -8.13 -12.31 -9.94
CA ASN A 137 -8.49 -11.33 -8.92
C ASN A 137 -7.31 -10.39 -8.58
N ILE A 138 -6.10 -10.92 -8.44
CA ILE A 138 -4.89 -10.11 -8.20
C ILE A 138 -4.68 -9.13 -9.35
N LEU A 139 -4.73 -9.60 -10.60
CA LEU A 139 -4.53 -8.77 -11.79
C LEU A 139 -5.54 -7.64 -11.85
N ARG A 140 -6.81 -7.93 -11.63
CA ARG A 140 -7.90 -6.95 -11.69
C ARG A 140 -7.86 -5.94 -10.54
N ILE A 141 -7.73 -6.41 -9.30
CA ILE A 141 -7.71 -5.53 -8.12
C ILE A 141 -6.52 -4.58 -8.16
N TYR A 142 -5.36 -5.02 -8.61
CA TYR A 142 -4.22 -4.13 -8.81
C TYR A 142 -4.54 -2.99 -9.78
N MET A 143 -5.16 -3.31 -10.93
CA MET A 143 -5.54 -2.29 -11.91
C MET A 143 -6.65 -1.36 -11.38
N ASP A 144 -7.61 -1.89 -10.64
CA ASP A 144 -8.66 -1.07 -10.01
C ASP A 144 -8.05 -0.08 -9.01
N LEU A 145 -7.09 -0.52 -8.19
CA LEU A 145 -6.33 0.36 -7.28
C LEU A 145 -5.51 1.40 -8.05
N TYR A 146 -4.79 0.98 -9.07
CA TYR A 146 -3.97 1.86 -9.88
C TYR A 146 -4.80 2.95 -10.55
N ARG A 147 -5.92 2.58 -11.18
CA ARG A 147 -6.84 3.52 -11.82
C ARG A 147 -7.51 4.44 -10.81
N ALA A 148 -7.92 3.92 -9.66
CA ALA A 148 -8.45 4.74 -8.57
C ALA A 148 -7.43 5.77 -8.10
N TYR A 149 -6.17 5.38 -7.94
CA TYR A 149 -5.08 6.30 -7.62
C TYR A 149 -4.88 7.37 -8.71
N GLN A 150 -4.76 6.98 -9.98
CA GLN A 150 -4.56 7.91 -11.10
C GLN A 150 -5.70 8.94 -11.20
N GLU A 151 -6.93 8.54 -10.91
CA GLU A 151 -8.07 9.45 -10.88
C GLU A 151 -8.03 10.36 -9.65
N GLN A 152 -7.75 9.82 -8.48
CA GLN A 152 -7.82 10.56 -7.22
C GLN A 152 -6.61 11.45 -6.96
N LYS A 153 -5.42 11.12 -7.48
CA LYS A 153 -4.21 11.94 -7.29
C LYS A 153 -4.34 13.35 -7.84
N LYS A 154 -5.23 13.58 -8.81
CA LYS A 154 -5.55 14.90 -9.36
C LYS A 154 -6.11 15.88 -8.34
N HIS A 155 -6.62 15.38 -7.22
CA HIS A 155 -7.13 16.18 -6.12
C HIS A 155 -6.08 16.52 -5.06
N ILE A 156 -4.89 15.94 -5.14
CA ILE A 156 -3.80 16.22 -4.22
C ILE A 156 -3.24 17.61 -4.54
N PRO A 157 -3.14 18.52 -3.54
CA PRO A 157 -2.55 19.85 -3.78
C PRO A 157 -1.11 19.74 -4.32
N GLU A 158 -0.71 20.75 -5.09
CA GLU A 158 0.66 20.88 -5.55
C GLU A 158 1.63 20.85 -4.37
N GLY A 159 2.76 20.14 -4.50
CA GLY A 159 3.74 19.95 -3.43
C GLY A 159 3.34 18.94 -2.34
N HIS A 160 2.16 18.29 -2.43
CA HIS A 160 1.71 17.31 -1.46
C HIS A 160 1.83 15.85 -1.94
N LEU A 161 2.38 15.61 -3.12
CA LEU A 161 2.59 14.26 -3.66
C LEU A 161 4.05 14.04 -4.02
N PHE A 162 4.61 12.93 -3.57
CA PHE A 162 5.91 12.41 -3.97
C PHE A 162 5.73 11.00 -4.55
N GLU A 163 6.00 10.84 -5.84
CA GLU A 163 5.96 9.54 -6.51
C GLU A 163 7.39 9.05 -6.73
N VAL A 164 7.64 7.78 -6.39
CA VAL A 164 8.99 7.20 -6.48
C VAL A 164 8.92 5.70 -6.77
N ARG A 165 9.89 5.18 -7.52
CA ARG A 165 10.06 3.73 -7.68
C ARG A 165 10.84 3.16 -6.50
N PHE A 166 10.46 2.00 -6.07
CA PHE A 166 11.17 1.26 -5.02
C PHE A 166 12.65 1.04 -5.37
N GLU A 167 12.92 0.75 -6.64
CA GLU A 167 14.25 0.51 -7.18
C GLU A 167 15.16 1.75 -7.06
N ASP A 168 14.62 2.95 -7.18
CA ASP A 168 15.35 4.19 -7.00
C ASP A 168 15.75 4.39 -5.52
N ILE A 169 14.84 4.03 -4.59
CA ILE A 169 15.14 4.02 -3.14
C ILE A 169 16.21 2.97 -2.82
N GLU A 170 16.17 1.79 -3.44
CA GLU A 170 17.21 0.78 -3.24
C GLU A 170 18.59 1.24 -3.67
N GLN A 171 18.68 2.03 -4.73
CA GLN A 171 19.96 2.57 -5.24
C GLN A 171 20.49 3.68 -4.34
N ASP A 172 19.64 4.61 -3.92
CA ASP A 172 20.01 5.75 -3.08
C ASP A 172 18.91 6.09 -2.06
N ALA A 173 18.80 5.27 -1.03
CA ALA A 173 17.80 5.45 0.01
C ALA A 173 17.91 6.81 0.73
N LEU A 174 19.13 7.28 1.00
CA LEU A 174 19.33 8.54 1.71
C LEU A 174 19.02 9.74 0.83
N GLY A 175 19.49 9.75 -0.42
CA GLY A 175 19.21 10.82 -1.38
C GLY A 175 17.72 10.91 -1.70
N MET A 176 17.04 9.77 -1.91
CA MET A 176 15.60 9.73 -2.16
C MET A 176 14.81 10.23 -0.93
N THR A 177 15.20 9.85 0.28
CA THR A 177 14.55 10.36 1.49
C THR A 177 14.76 11.87 1.63
N LYS A 178 15.98 12.38 1.39
CA LYS A 178 16.26 13.82 1.39
C LYS A 178 15.39 14.57 0.36
N ARG A 179 15.28 14.01 -0.83
CA ARG A 179 14.45 14.55 -1.90
C ARG A 179 12.98 14.59 -1.49
N MET A 180 12.47 13.53 -0.87
CA MET A 180 11.10 13.45 -0.35
C MET A 180 10.82 14.55 0.68
N TYR A 181 11.74 14.78 1.66
CA TYR A 181 11.61 15.86 2.63
C TYR A 181 11.53 17.23 1.97
N ARG A 182 12.38 17.47 0.97
CA ARG A 182 12.40 18.73 0.23
C ARG A 182 11.14 18.93 -0.60
N ASP A 183 10.76 17.93 -1.41
CA ASP A 183 9.69 18.05 -2.41
C ASP A 183 8.30 18.10 -1.74
N LEU A 184 8.15 17.48 -0.56
CA LEU A 184 6.94 17.54 0.27
C LEU A 184 7.01 18.64 1.35
N GLU A 185 8.05 19.46 1.37
CA GLU A 185 8.25 20.50 2.40
C GLU A 185 8.09 19.97 3.83
N LEU A 186 8.66 18.77 4.10
CA LEU A 186 8.60 18.18 5.44
C LEU A 186 9.61 18.86 6.35
N PRO A 187 9.20 19.26 7.58
CA PRO A 187 10.12 19.84 8.54
C PRO A 187 11.05 18.78 9.16
N GLY A 188 12.13 19.24 9.77
CA GLY A 188 12.96 18.41 10.65
C GLY A 188 13.96 17.50 9.93
N TRP A 189 14.37 17.81 8.68
CA TRP A 189 15.37 16.99 7.98
C TRP A 189 16.70 16.92 8.73
N GLU A 190 17.22 18.04 9.21
CA GLU A 190 18.54 18.07 9.87
C GLU A 190 18.53 17.26 11.17
N GLU A 191 17.42 17.26 11.90
CA GLU A 191 17.24 16.48 13.13
C GLU A 191 17.03 14.98 12.82
N ALA A 192 16.31 14.64 11.77
CA ALA A 192 16.00 13.26 11.38
C ALA A 192 17.16 12.57 10.65
N HIS A 193 17.96 13.31 9.90
CA HIS A 193 19.01 12.79 9.03
C HIS A 193 20.02 11.84 9.72
N PRO A 194 20.54 12.12 10.93
CA PRO A 194 21.46 11.20 11.61
C PRO A 194 20.83 9.84 11.92
N ALA A 195 19.58 9.83 12.39
CA ALA A 195 18.85 8.61 12.71
C ALA A 195 18.51 7.81 11.44
N ILE A 196 18.07 8.47 10.38
CA ILE A 196 17.78 7.86 9.07
C ILE A 196 19.06 7.24 8.49
N SER A 197 20.18 7.95 8.53
CA SER A 197 21.47 7.45 8.03
C SER A 197 21.95 6.22 8.81
N ALA A 198 21.81 6.24 10.12
CA ALA A 198 22.17 5.10 10.97
C ALA A 198 21.28 3.88 10.67
N TYR A 199 19.97 4.08 10.50
CA TYR A 199 19.03 3.01 10.15
C TYR A 199 19.35 2.38 8.79
N ILE A 200 19.57 3.18 7.76
CA ILE A 200 19.94 2.72 6.41
C ILE A 200 21.28 1.96 6.48
N GLY A 201 22.26 2.49 7.22
CA GLY A 201 23.55 1.83 7.42
C GLY A 201 23.44 0.45 8.08
N GLY A 202 22.53 0.30 9.04
CA GLY A 202 22.25 -0.96 9.73
C GLY A 202 21.55 -2.03 8.88
N LYS A 203 20.91 -1.64 7.76
CA LYS A 203 20.19 -2.57 6.87
C LYS A 203 21.02 -3.14 5.73
N LYS A 204 22.31 -2.86 5.64
CA LYS A 204 23.22 -3.33 4.57
C LYS A 204 23.33 -4.85 4.37
N GLY A 205 22.71 -5.66 5.20
CA GLY A 205 22.68 -7.13 5.09
C GLY A 205 21.32 -7.72 4.76
N TYR A 206 20.31 -6.89 4.55
CA TYR A 206 18.96 -7.39 4.27
C TYR A 206 18.91 -8.12 2.92
N LYS A 207 18.46 -9.37 2.94
CA LYS A 207 18.27 -10.18 1.73
C LYS A 207 16.79 -10.14 1.34
N LYS A 208 16.48 -9.44 0.24
CA LYS A 208 15.15 -9.47 -0.36
C LYS A 208 14.88 -10.79 -1.05
N ASN A 209 13.61 -11.16 -1.15
CA ASN A 209 13.18 -12.28 -1.98
C ASN A 209 13.52 -12.00 -3.45
N LYS A 210 14.09 -13.01 -4.12
CA LYS A 210 14.31 -12.97 -5.57
C LYS A 210 13.27 -13.85 -6.22
N TYR A 211 12.59 -13.31 -7.22
CA TYR A 211 11.59 -14.02 -7.98
C TYR A 211 12.17 -14.32 -9.37
N ALA A 212 12.01 -15.56 -9.82
CA ALA A 212 12.18 -15.94 -11.21
C ALA A 212 10.80 -15.87 -11.88
N TYR A 213 10.70 -15.11 -12.95
CA TYR A 213 9.42 -14.96 -13.66
C TYR A 213 9.31 -16.04 -14.74
N ASP A 214 8.33 -16.90 -14.61
CA ASP A 214 8.04 -17.87 -15.66
C ASP A 214 7.35 -17.19 -16.89
N PRO A 215 7.37 -17.80 -18.08
CA PRO A 215 6.78 -17.20 -19.29
C PRO A 215 5.29 -16.88 -19.13
N ARG A 216 4.55 -17.64 -18.31
CA ARG A 216 3.13 -17.39 -18.05
C ARG A 216 2.93 -16.14 -17.22
N THR A 217 3.72 -15.95 -16.15
CA THR A 217 3.72 -14.72 -15.36
C THR A 217 4.04 -13.51 -16.21
N VAL A 218 5.07 -13.61 -17.07
CA VAL A 218 5.46 -12.52 -18.00
C VAL A 218 4.30 -12.18 -18.93
N SER A 219 3.66 -13.17 -19.53
CA SER A 219 2.51 -12.95 -20.42
C SER A 219 1.35 -12.27 -19.70
N LEU A 220 0.96 -12.76 -18.52
CA LEU A 220 -0.14 -12.19 -17.71
C LEU A 220 0.12 -10.73 -17.34
N VAL A 221 1.31 -10.42 -16.86
CA VAL A 221 1.66 -9.05 -16.46
C VAL A 221 1.73 -8.12 -17.67
N ASN A 222 2.32 -8.55 -18.79
CA ASN A 222 2.35 -7.77 -20.03
C ASN A 222 0.94 -7.47 -20.57
N GLU A 223 0.04 -8.45 -20.52
CA GLU A 223 -1.32 -8.32 -21.01
C GLU A 223 -2.17 -7.40 -20.12
N HIS A 224 -2.11 -7.59 -18.80
CA HIS A 224 -3.01 -6.91 -17.88
C HIS A 224 -2.45 -5.61 -17.29
N TRP A 225 -1.12 -5.50 -17.11
CA TRP A 225 -0.45 -4.37 -16.46
C TRP A 225 0.53 -3.63 -17.38
N GLY A 226 0.43 -3.86 -18.69
CA GLY A 226 1.32 -3.24 -19.68
C GLY A 226 1.31 -1.72 -19.63
N GLU A 227 0.14 -1.09 -19.39
CA GLU A 227 0.03 0.35 -19.23
C GLU A 227 0.86 0.88 -18.03
N VAL A 228 0.92 0.10 -16.94
CA VAL A 228 1.71 0.46 -15.75
C VAL A 228 3.20 0.34 -16.02
N LEU A 229 3.61 -0.72 -16.73
CA LEU A 229 5.00 -0.90 -17.15
C LEU A 229 5.47 0.30 -17.96
N ASP A 230 4.68 0.69 -18.97
CA ASP A 230 5.02 1.78 -19.88
C ASP A 230 5.05 3.15 -19.16
N GLU A 231 4.05 3.44 -18.34
CA GLU A 231 3.96 4.72 -17.62
C GLU A 231 5.12 4.92 -16.62
N TRP A 232 5.55 3.84 -15.97
CA TRP A 232 6.61 3.91 -14.97
C TRP A 232 8.00 3.56 -15.51
N GLY A 233 8.10 3.32 -16.81
CA GLY A 233 9.36 3.04 -17.49
C GLY A 233 10.01 1.72 -17.09
N TYR A 234 9.20 0.71 -16.79
CA TYR A 234 9.68 -0.65 -16.58
C TYR A 234 9.79 -1.38 -17.91
N GLU A 235 10.89 -2.10 -18.12
CA GLU A 235 11.08 -2.93 -19.30
C GLU A 235 10.08 -4.08 -19.33
N ARG A 236 9.49 -4.32 -20.50
CA ARG A 236 8.68 -5.53 -20.75
C ARG A 236 9.62 -6.69 -21.00
N LEU A 237 9.40 -7.79 -20.24
CA LEU A 237 10.18 -9.01 -20.35
C LEU A 237 9.65 -9.91 -21.48
#